data_4b6408b783847d2eaf2a79ceb4e4af7d
#
_entry.id   4b6408b783847d2eaf2a79ceb4e4af7d
#
_cell.length_a   1.000
_cell.length_b   1.000
_cell.length_c   1.000
_cell.angle_alpha   90.00
_cell.angle_beta   90.00
_cell.angle_gamma   90.00
#
_symmetry.space_group_name_H-M   'P 1'
#
loop_
_entity.id
_entity.type
_entity.pdbx_description
1 polymer ?
#
loop_
_entity_poly.entity_id
_entity_poly.type
_entity_poly.pdbx_seq_one_letter_code
_entity_poly.pdbx_strand_id
1 'polypeptide(L)'
;MENPAPLTLRPLRLGELLDQAIRLYRRNFITFVGIVAMVYVPLMVLQIASTTLMTSSLDTLTSSPEQIFTNYAYWGGMLSSLVVAFLQFIFVQGIATGALTRAVADNYLGKTTSILGAYRGIGKSWLPLLGALLLVGLLSIVFAFWWIVPCIGWITGLGMLVVLLTAVSPMVAPVVVLEGQGVISSIRRAWSLVRRRFWPVLGYVFVLYIFSMLIVTGPGLIMNAVLAGALGVFEDPTSGLVIRTILQSLVQLISILLYYPLQMAAFTLIYFDLRVRTEGFDIALLTVDVSDQANIDQVMAAPAAVTNERLIAGSDVGNFAILTLAAVGIYIFFISIIMGGVFLLPSLIR
;
A
#
# COMPACT_ATOMS: atom_id res chain seq x y z
N MET A 1 -8.49 -36.68 16.97
CA MET A 1 -7.94 -35.33 17.17
C MET A 1 -6.58 -35.35 16.49
N GLU A 2 -6.51 -34.88 15.27
CA GLU A 2 -5.27 -34.75 14.51
C GLU A 2 -4.38 -33.74 15.24
N ASN A 3 -3.23 -34.17 15.70
CA ASN A 3 -2.25 -33.29 16.32
C ASN A 3 -1.87 -32.23 15.25
N PRO A 4 -2.09 -30.92 15.47
CA PRO A 4 -1.75 -29.93 14.46
C PRO A 4 -0.27 -30.07 14.15
N ALA A 5 0.05 -30.27 12.89
CA ALA A 5 1.43 -30.37 12.43
C ALA A 5 2.23 -29.17 12.97
N PRO A 6 3.44 -29.39 13.51
CA PRO A 6 4.23 -28.33 14.09
C PRO A 6 4.43 -27.21 13.06
N LEU A 7 4.17 -25.97 13.47
CA LEU A 7 4.38 -24.77 12.66
C LEU A 7 5.87 -24.63 12.34
N THR A 8 6.32 -25.28 11.26
CA THR A 8 7.69 -25.17 10.78
C THR A 8 7.80 -23.92 9.92
N LEU A 9 8.07 -22.80 10.57
CA LEU A 9 8.49 -21.60 9.86
C LEU A 9 9.90 -21.85 9.31
N ARG A 10 10.07 -21.66 8.01
CA ARG A 10 11.40 -21.76 7.36
C ARG A 10 11.61 -20.54 6.48
N PRO A 11 12.87 -20.18 6.22
CA PRO A 11 13.18 -19.16 5.23
C PRO A 11 12.63 -19.55 3.85
N LEU A 12 11.82 -18.68 3.24
CA LEU A 12 11.15 -18.95 1.97
C LEU A 12 11.86 -18.23 0.81
N ARG A 13 11.88 -18.85 -0.38
CA ARG A 13 12.32 -18.16 -1.59
C ARG A 13 11.21 -17.19 -2.04
N LEU A 14 11.57 -16.21 -2.88
CA LEU A 14 10.65 -15.17 -3.35
C LEU A 14 9.38 -15.75 -3.99
N GLY A 15 9.50 -16.77 -4.84
CA GLY A 15 8.35 -17.45 -5.44
C GLY A 15 7.50 -18.18 -4.40
N GLU A 16 8.13 -18.87 -3.43
CA GLU A 16 7.43 -19.57 -2.34
C GLU A 16 6.64 -18.60 -1.44
N LEU A 17 7.18 -17.38 -1.19
CA LEU A 17 6.48 -16.34 -0.44
C LEU A 17 5.21 -15.89 -1.16
N LEU A 18 5.29 -15.66 -2.48
CA LEU A 18 4.14 -15.29 -3.29
C LEU A 18 3.09 -16.41 -3.33
N ASP A 19 3.52 -17.65 -3.57
CA ASP A 19 2.64 -18.81 -3.58
C ASP A 19 1.94 -19.01 -2.23
N GLN A 20 2.66 -18.76 -1.15
CA GLN A 20 2.11 -18.88 0.20
C GLN A 20 1.13 -17.74 0.51
N ALA A 21 1.43 -16.50 0.07
CA ALA A 21 0.51 -15.38 0.19
C ALA A 21 -0.80 -15.65 -0.57
N ILE A 22 -0.70 -16.15 -1.80
CA ILE A 22 -1.87 -16.50 -2.63
C ILE A 22 -2.67 -17.64 -1.99
N ARG A 23 -2.02 -18.69 -1.50
CA ARG A 23 -2.70 -19.80 -0.80
C ARG A 23 -3.42 -19.35 0.46
N LEU A 24 -2.76 -18.54 1.28
CA LEU A 24 -3.35 -17.98 2.51
C LEU A 24 -4.55 -17.09 2.19
N TYR A 25 -4.42 -16.22 1.19
CA TYR A 25 -5.48 -15.37 0.69
C TYR A 25 -6.68 -16.18 0.19
N ARG A 26 -6.46 -17.15 -0.69
CA ARG A 26 -7.54 -17.99 -1.23
C ARG A 26 -8.27 -18.78 -0.15
N ARG A 27 -7.55 -19.32 0.84
CA ARG A 27 -8.13 -20.06 1.97
C ARG A 27 -9.03 -19.18 2.85
N ASN A 28 -8.68 -17.91 3.01
CA ASN A 28 -9.38 -16.98 3.89
C ASN A 28 -10.02 -15.80 3.12
N PHE A 29 -10.36 -16.03 1.86
CA PHE A 29 -10.81 -14.99 0.91
C PHE A 29 -11.95 -14.14 1.47
N ILE A 30 -13.03 -14.77 1.92
CA ILE A 30 -14.23 -14.07 2.43
C ILE A 30 -13.88 -13.22 3.65
N THR A 31 -13.07 -13.73 4.57
CA THR A 31 -12.67 -13.01 5.78
C THR A 31 -11.80 -11.79 5.44
N PHE A 32 -10.79 -11.97 4.59
CA PHE A 32 -9.86 -10.90 4.24
C PHE A 32 -10.52 -9.81 3.39
N VAL A 33 -11.30 -10.22 2.39
CA VAL A 33 -12.10 -9.27 1.59
C VAL A 33 -13.15 -8.60 2.45
N GLY A 34 -13.83 -9.33 3.35
CA GLY A 34 -14.84 -8.78 4.26
C GLY A 34 -14.27 -7.73 5.23
N ILE A 35 -13.04 -7.92 5.73
CA ILE A 35 -12.34 -6.91 6.55
C ILE A 35 -12.20 -5.60 5.75
N VAL A 36 -11.71 -5.66 4.52
CA VAL A 36 -11.51 -4.46 3.70
C VAL A 36 -12.85 -3.86 3.28
N ALA A 37 -13.79 -4.69 2.82
CA ALA A 37 -15.09 -4.25 2.34
C ALA A 37 -15.91 -3.49 3.40
N MET A 38 -15.84 -3.94 4.66
CA MET A 38 -16.57 -3.33 5.78
C MET A 38 -16.27 -1.83 5.93
N VAL A 39 -15.04 -1.44 5.64
CA VAL A 39 -14.58 -0.04 5.74
C VAL A 39 -14.59 0.64 4.37
N TYR A 40 -14.12 -0.04 3.35
CA TYR A 40 -13.89 0.58 2.04
C TYR A 40 -15.18 0.89 1.29
N VAL A 41 -16.19 0.00 1.36
CA VAL A 41 -17.46 0.18 0.65
C VAL A 41 -18.22 1.44 1.11
N PRO A 42 -18.46 1.70 2.41
CA PRO A 42 -19.12 2.93 2.85
C PRO A 42 -18.36 4.19 2.42
N LEU A 43 -17.04 4.18 2.53
CA LEU A 43 -16.21 5.32 2.15
C LEU A 43 -16.22 5.55 0.64
N MET A 44 -16.32 4.48 -0.14
CA MET A 44 -16.42 4.59 -1.60
C MET A 44 -17.75 5.21 -2.04
N VAL A 45 -18.85 4.89 -1.37
CA VAL A 45 -20.16 5.55 -1.62
C VAL A 45 -20.05 7.06 -1.37
N LEU A 46 -19.42 7.46 -0.26
CA LEU A 46 -19.17 8.88 0.03
C LEU A 46 -18.25 9.52 -1.01
N GLN A 47 -17.22 8.81 -1.48
CA GLN A 47 -16.31 9.28 -2.51
C GLN A 47 -17.04 9.51 -3.84
N ILE A 48 -17.88 8.57 -4.25
CA ILE A 48 -18.71 8.72 -5.48
C ILE A 48 -19.61 9.95 -5.37
N ALA A 49 -20.30 10.12 -4.24
CA ALA A 49 -21.15 11.30 -4.03
C ALA A 49 -20.36 12.61 -4.11
N SER A 50 -19.19 12.68 -3.47
CA SER A 50 -18.34 13.87 -3.48
C SER A 50 -17.80 14.19 -4.88
N THR A 51 -17.33 13.20 -5.60
CA THR A 51 -16.80 13.38 -6.97
C THR A 51 -17.91 13.72 -7.95
N THR A 52 -19.11 13.16 -7.79
CA THR A 52 -20.26 13.50 -8.63
C THR A 52 -20.68 14.96 -8.45
N LEU A 53 -20.71 15.47 -7.20
CA LEU A 53 -20.97 16.90 -6.93
C LEU A 53 -19.94 17.81 -7.59
N MET A 54 -18.68 17.45 -7.54
CA MET A 54 -17.60 18.20 -8.18
C MET A 54 -17.74 18.16 -9.71
N THR A 55 -17.99 16.98 -10.28
CA THR A 55 -18.08 16.78 -11.73
C THR A 55 -19.28 17.49 -12.34
N SER A 56 -20.45 17.47 -11.69
CA SER A 56 -21.66 18.14 -12.16
C SER A 56 -21.53 19.68 -12.23
N SER A 57 -20.58 20.26 -11.51
CA SER A 57 -20.32 21.69 -11.52
C SER A 57 -19.26 22.12 -12.54
N LEU A 58 -18.59 21.18 -13.23
CA LEU A 58 -17.54 21.51 -14.20
C LEU A 58 -18.05 22.29 -15.43
N ASP A 59 -19.26 21.99 -15.91
CA ASP A 59 -19.84 22.68 -17.06
C ASP A 59 -20.04 24.17 -16.78
N THR A 60 -20.49 24.55 -15.58
CA THR A 60 -20.59 25.93 -15.16
C THR A 60 -19.23 26.64 -15.11
N LEU A 61 -18.18 25.91 -14.73
CA LEU A 61 -16.83 26.47 -14.67
C LEU A 61 -16.18 26.61 -16.04
N THR A 62 -16.46 25.69 -16.97
CA THR A 62 -15.94 25.77 -18.34
C THR A 62 -16.63 26.90 -19.16
N SER A 63 -17.92 27.13 -18.92
CA SER A 63 -18.68 28.22 -19.57
C SER A 63 -18.44 29.58 -18.95
N SER A 64 -18.14 29.68 -17.67
CA SER A 64 -17.93 30.91 -16.93
C SER A 64 -16.81 30.76 -15.87
N PRO A 65 -15.53 30.87 -16.30
CA PRO A 65 -14.38 30.69 -15.37
C PRO A 65 -14.37 31.69 -14.21
N GLU A 66 -15.00 32.85 -14.38
CA GLU A 66 -15.11 33.91 -13.36
C GLU A 66 -15.92 33.43 -12.12
N GLN A 67 -16.80 32.44 -12.32
CA GLN A 67 -17.66 31.91 -11.26
C GLN A 67 -16.98 30.84 -10.41
N ILE A 68 -15.71 30.53 -10.63
CA ILE A 68 -14.98 29.47 -9.86
C ILE A 68 -15.04 29.73 -8.35
N PHE A 69 -14.93 31.00 -7.93
CA PHE A 69 -14.93 31.37 -6.52
C PHE A 69 -16.33 31.38 -5.89
N THR A 70 -17.40 31.48 -6.69
CA THR A 70 -18.79 31.54 -6.23
C THR A 70 -19.54 30.22 -6.41
N ASN A 71 -18.92 29.21 -7.03
CA ASN A 71 -19.56 27.94 -7.28
C ASN A 71 -19.48 27.05 -6.01
N TYR A 72 -20.50 27.16 -5.14
CA TYR A 72 -20.58 26.39 -3.89
C TYR A 72 -20.62 24.87 -4.10
N ALA A 73 -21.13 24.36 -5.23
CA ALA A 73 -21.18 22.94 -5.53
C ALA A 73 -19.77 22.39 -5.79
N TYR A 74 -18.95 23.13 -6.55
CA TYR A 74 -17.56 22.76 -6.79
C TYR A 74 -16.74 22.72 -5.49
N TRP A 75 -16.78 23.79 -4.71
CA TRP A 75 -16.04 23.87 -3.44
C TRP A 75 -16.57 22.88 -2.40
N GLY A 76 -17.89 22.64 -2.36
CA GLY A 76 -18.52 21.63 -1.53
C GLY A 76 -18.05 20.22 -1.89
N GLY A 77 -18.00 19.89 -3.18
CA GLY A 77 -17.47 18.64 -3.69
C GLY A 77 -15.97 18.47 -3.40
N MET A 78 -15.17 19.52 -3.56
CA MET A 78 -13.76 19.50 -3.21
C MET A 78 -13.54 19.28 -1.70
N LEU A 79 -14.23 20.04 -0.87
CA LEU A 79 -14.11 19.93 0.59
C LEU A 79 -14.58 18.57 1.08
N SER A 80 -15.71 18.06 0.58
CA SER A 80 -16.19 16.72 0.92
C SER A 80 -15.21 15.62 0.47
N SER A 81 -14.57 15.77 -0.69
CA SER A 81 -13.52 14.82 -1.14
C SER A 81 -12.31 14.82 -0.22
N LEU A 82 -11.89 15.98 0.29
CA LEU A 82 -10.81 16.06 1.29
C LEU A 82 -11.20 15.38 2.61
N VAL A 83 -12.45 15.57 3.07
CA VAL A 83 -12.96 14.89 4.27
C VAL A 83 -12.99 13.39 4.06
N VAL A 84 -13.48 12.91 2.91
CA VAL A 84 -13.49 11.48 2.59
C VAL A 84 -12.06 10.92 2.49
N ALA A 85 -11.12 11.64 1.88
CA ALA A 85 -9.72 11.24 1.84
C ALA A 85 -9.12 11.11 3.26
N PHE A 86 -9.45 12.02 4.16
CA PHE A 86 -9.03 11.96 5.56
C PHE A 86 -9.66 10.75 6.29
N LEU A 87 -10.95 10.50 6.07
CA LEU A 87 -11.61 9.31 6.60
C LEU A 87 -11.00 8.01 6.04
N GLN A 88 -10.71 7.96 4.73
CA GLN A 88 -9.99 6.83 4.13
C GLN A 88 -8.63 6.61 4.76
N PHE A 89 -7.88 7.67 5.04
CA PHE A 89 -6.60 7.56 5.72
C PHE A 89 -6.75 6.93 7.12
N ILE A 90 -7.71 7.39 7.93
CA ILE A 90 -7.94 6.85 9.27
C ILE A 90 -8.44 5.41 9.21
N PHE A 91 -9.51 5.17 8.48
CA PHE A 91 -10.23 3.89 8.55
C PHE A 91 -9.58 2.80 7.69
N VAL A 92 -9.10 3.14 6.50
CA VAL A 92 -8.47 2.14 5.62
C VAL A 92 -7.02 1.93 6.02
N GLN A 93 -6.21 3.00 6.03
CA GLN A 93 -4.77 2.87 6.30
C GLN A 93 -4.48 2.54 7.78
N GLY A 94 -5.26 3.07 8.71
CA GLY A 94 -5.08 2.78 10.13
C GLY A 94 -5.78 1.49 10.55
N ILE A 95 -7.11 1.49 10.46
CA ILE A 95 -7.91 0.45 11.12
C ILE A 95 -7.99 -0.82 10.27
N ALA A 96 -8.37 -0.72 8.98
CA ALA A 96 -8.51 -1.91 8.13
C ALA A 96 -7.15 -2.59 7.85
N THR A 97 -6.10 -1.81 7.61
CA THR A 97 -4.73 -2.33 7.44
C THR A 97 -4.26 -3.07 8.69
N GLY A 98 -4.48 -2.48 9.87
CA GLY A 98 -4.12 -3.13 11.13
C GLY A 98 -4.90 -4.42 11.37
N ALA A 99 -6.23 -4.41 11.15
CA ALA A 99 -7.09 -5.58 11.29
C ALA A 99 -6.65 -6.70 10.33
N LEU A 100 -6.40 -6.34 9.08
CA LEU A 100 -5.99 -7.28 8.07
C LEU A 100 -4.61 -7.88 8.37
N THR A 101 -3.64 -7.05 8.80
CA THR A 101 -2.32 -7.51 9.24
C THR A 101 -2.43 -8.52 10.38
N ARG A 102 -3.26 -8.24 11.40
CA ARG A 102 -3.51 -9.16 12.51
C ARG A 102 -4.18 -10.45 12.04
N ALA A 103 -5.22 -10.36 11.21
CA ALA A 103 -5.91 -11.52 10.66
C ALA A 103 -4.99 -12.41 9.82
N VAL A 104 -4.13 -11.82 9.01
CA VAL A 104 -3.13 -12.55 8.22
C VAL A 104 -2.13 -13.26 9.13
N ALA A 105 -1.60 -12.57 10.13
CA ALA A 105 -0.67 -13.16 11.09
C ALA A 105 -1.30 -14.33 11.87
N ASP A 106 -2.50 -14.16 12.39
CA ASP A 106 -3.23 -15.20 13.12
C ASP A 106 -3.46 -16.43 12.23
N ASN A 107 -3.94 -16.23 11.00
CA ASN A 107 -4.18 -17.34 10.06
C ASN A 107 -2.87 -18.00 9.59
N TYR A 108 -1.78 -17.25 9.46
CA TYR A 108 -0.47 -17.79 9.13
C TYR A 108 0.08 -18.66 10.26
N LEU A 109 -0.19 -18.28 11.51
CA LEU A 109 0.16 -19.04 12.72
C LEU A 109 -0.87 -20.13 13.07
N GLY A 110 -1.76 -20.48 12.13
CA GLY A 110 -2.69 -21.60 12.27
C GLY A 110 -3.98 -21.30 13.04
N LYS A 111 -4.28 -20.03 13.34
CA LYS A 111 -5.51 -19.59 14.03
C LYS A 111 -6.54 -19.10 13.04
N THR A 112 -7.81 -19.40 13.32
CA THR A 112 -8.92 -18.86 12.55
C THR A 112 -9.39 -17.55 13.16
N THR A 113 -9.47 -16.49 12.37
CA THR A 113 -9.92 -15.18 12.83
C THR A 113 -11.17 -14.76 12.06
N SER A 114 -12.19 -14.31 12.77
CA SER A 114 -13.39 -13.71 12.17
C SER A 114 -13.15 -12.24 11.84
N ILE A 115 -14.01 -11.65 10.99
CA ILE A 115 -13.92 -10.22 10.60
C ILE A 115 -13.94 -9.32 11.86
N LEU A 116 -14.94 -9.51 12.75
CA LEU A 116 -15.01 -8.75 14.00
C LEU A 116 -13.84 -9.04 14.94
N GLY A 117 -13.39 -10.31 14.98
CA GLY A 117 -12.22 -10.71 15.77
C GLY A 117 -10.95 -9.97 15.35
N ALA A 118 -10.73 -9.81 14.04
CA ALA A 118 -9.61 -9.04 13.51
C ALA A 118 -9.64 -7.57 13.98
N TYR A 119 -10.79 -6.92 13.89
CA TYR A 119 -10.95 -5.53 14.37
C TYR A 119 -10.77 -5.39 15.88
N ARG A 120 -11.25 -6.33 16.67
CA ARG A 120 -11.01 -6.35 18.13
C ARG A 120 -9.54 -6.60 18.46
N GLY A 121 -8.86 -7.44 17.65
CA GLY A 121 -7.46 -7.82 17.82
C GLY A 121 -6.45 -6.69 17.61
N ILE A 122 -6.82 -5.61 16.92
CA ILE A 122 -5.96 -4.44 16.78
C ILE A 122 -5.81 -3.71 18.14
N GLY A 123 -6.84 -3.74 18.99
CA GLY A 123 -6.82 -3.07 20.29
C GLY A 123 -6.47 -1.60 20.18
N LYS A 124 -5.44 -1.15 20.91
CA LYS A 124 -4.95 0.25 20.91
C LYS A 124 -3.89 0.53 19.84
N SER A 125 -3.48 -0.47 19.04
CA SER A 125 -2.39 -0.34 18.07
C SER A 125 -2.74 0.51 16.84
N TRP A 126 -4.04 0.78 16.58
CA TRP A 126 -4.46 1.60 15.44
C TRP A 126 -3.95 3.04 15.53
N LEU A 127 -3.87 3.63 16.74
CA LEU A 127 -3.41 5.01 16.93
C LEU A 127 -1.90 5.17 16.67
N PRO A 128 -1.00 4.33 17.24
CA PRO A 128 0.41 4.31 16.85
C PRO A 128 0.62 4.03 15.36
N LEU A 129 -0.22 3.17 14.75
CA LEU A 129 -0.14 2.89 13.31
C LEU A 129 -0.45 4.14 12.48
N LEU A 130 -1.53 4.85 12.78
CA LEU A 130 -1.84 6.12 12.12
C LEU A 130 -0.73 7.15 12.30
N GLY A 131 -0.21 7.30 13.52
CA GLY A 131 0.89 8.21 13.79
C GLY A 131 2.15 7.85 13.01
N ALA A 132 2.47 6.55 12.88
CA ALA A 132 3.62 6.09 12.10
C ALA A 132 3.43 6.34 10.60
N LEU A 133 2.24 6.10 10.06
CA LEU A 133 1.94 6.38 8.65
C LEU A 133 1.92 7.87 8.34
N LEU A 134 1.41 8.71 9.25
CA LEU A 134 1.53 10.17 9.15
C LEU A 134 3.00 10.61 9.13
N LEU A 135 3.82 10.04 10.01
CA LEU A 135 5.24 10.36 10.04
C LEU A 135 5.95 9.89 8.76
N VAL A 136 5.59 8.72 8.21
CA VAL A 136 6.08 8.28 6.89
C VAL A 136 5.69 9.28 5.80
N GLY A 137 4.45 9.77 5.82
CA GLY A 137 3.99 10.81 4.89
C GLY A 137 4.79 12.10 5.01
N LEU A 138 5.03 12.59 6.22
CA LEU A 138 5.86 13.77 6.47
C LEU A 138 7.30 13.58 6.02
N LEU A 139 7.89 12.42 6.32
CA LEU A 139 9.24 12.07 5.85
C LEU A 139 9.31 12.02 4.32
N SER A 140 8.25 11.55 3.67
CA SER A 140 8.17 11.52 2.20
C SER A 140 8.21 12.93 1.61
N ILE A 141 7.55 13.90 2.24
CA ILE A 141 7.61 15.31 1.86
C ILE A 141 9.03 15.86 2.06
N VAL A 142 9.66 15.56 3.19
CA VAL A 142 11.05 15.97 3.47
C VAL A 142 12.00 15.40 2.42
N PHE A 143 11.87 14.12 2.05
CA PHE A 143 12.71 13.51 1.02
C PHE A 143 12.42 14.04 -0.39
N ALA A 144 11.18 14.43 -0.68
CA ALA A 144 10.85 15.13 -1.92
C ALA A 144 11.54 16.52 -1.98
N PHE A 145 11.52 17.27 -0.88
CA PHE A 145 12.26 18.54 -0.78
C PHE A 145 13.78 18.35 -0.76
N TRP A 146 14.29 17.21 -0.25
CA TRP A 146 15.71 16.89 -0.27
C TRP A 146 16.28 16.89 -1.69
N TRP A 147 15.45 16.61 -2.70
CA TRP A 147 15.85 16.67 -4.10
C TRP A 147 16.23 18.08 -4.58
N ILE A 148 15.86 19.14 -3.86
CA ILE A 148 16.27 20.52 -4.16
C ILE A 148 17.75 20.73 -3.83
N VAL A 149 18.34 19.91 -2.94
CA VAL A 149 19.77 20.02 -2.57
C VAL A 149 20.64 19.51 -3.73
N PRO A 150 21.50 20.38 -4.35
CA PRO A 150 22.30 19.98 -5.48
C PRO A 150 23.26 18.84 -5.14
N CYS A 151 23.60 18.02 -6.14
CA CYS A 151 24.51 16.88 -6.09
C CYS A 151 24.03 15.76 -5.15
N ILE A 152 24.04 15.95 -3.84
CA ILE A 152 23.69 14.89 -2.88
C ILE A 152 22.21 14.54 -2.96
N GLY A 153 21.34 15.54 -2.98
CA GLY A 153 19.89 15.34 -3.07
C GLY A 153 19.48 14.70 -4.40
N TRP A 154 20.09 15.12 -5.52
CA TRP A 154 19.81 14.55 -6.83
C TRP A 154 20.24 13.08 -6.95
N ILE A 155 21.31 12.69 -6.27
CA ILE A 155 21.82 11.32 -6.31
C ILE A 155 21.08 10.40 -5.33
N THR A 156 20.61 10.91 -4.20
CA THR A 156 20.07 10.06 -3.12
C THR A 156 18.56 10.24 -2.88
N GLY A 157 18.01 11.41 -3.17
CA GLY A 157 16.65 11.79 -2.72
C GLY A 157 15.56 10.89 -3.28
N LEU A 158 15.59 10.61 -4.57
CA LEU A 158 14.61 9.73 -5.20
C LEU A 158 14.73 8.29 -4.66
N GLY A 159 15.96 7.80 -4.50
CA GLY A 159 16.21 6.48 -3.93
C GLY A 159 15.72 6.36 -2.48
N MET A 160 15.96 7.37 -1.64
CA MET A 160 15.44 7.41 -0.28
C MET A 160 13.91 7.41 -0.25
N LEU A 161 13.27 8.21 -1.12
CA LEU A 161 11.81 8.27 -1.22
C LEU A 161 11.23 6.93 -1.67
N VAL A 162 11.81 6.31 -2.71
CA VAL A 162 11.40 4.98 -3.18
C VAL A 162 11.51 3.96 -2.06
N VAL A 163 12.63 3.89 -1.35
CA VAL A 163 12.82 2.93 -0.24
C VAL A 163 11.83 3.18 0.89
N LEU A 164 11.61 4.43 1.27
CA LEU A 164 10.65 4.76 2.33
C LEU A 164 9.24 4.29 1.97
N LEU A 165 8.78 4.58 0.76
CA LEU A 165 7.40 4.27 0.34
C LEU A 165 7.20 2.79 0.00
N THR A 166 8.18 2.16 -0.66
CA THR A 166 7.99 0.80 -1.19
C THR A 166 8.46 -0.30 -0.25
N ALA A 167 9.47 -0.05 0.57
CA ALA A 167 10.07 -1.09 1.41
C ALA A 167 9.79 -0.86 2.90
N VAL A 168 9.97 0.37 3.41
CA VAL A 168 9.79 0.67 4.84
C VAL A 168 8.32 0.77 5.20
N SER A 169 7.55 1.58 4.47
CA SER A 169 6.12 1.83 4.75
C SER A 169 5.29 0.54 4.87
N PRO A 170 5.41 -0.45 3.97
CA PRO A 170 4.67 -1.71 4.09
C PRO A 170 5.01 -2.53 5.34
N MET A 171 6.22 -2.37 5.88
CA MET A 171 6.66 -3.07 7.08
C MET A 171 6.20 -2.40 8.36
N VAL A 172 5.75 -1.14 8.30
CA VAL A 172 5.29 -0.40 9.49
C VAL A 172 4.07 -1.06 10.13
N ALA A 173 3.09 -1.48 9.33
CA ALA A 173 1.87 -2.10 9.85
C ALA A 173 2.14 -3.40 10.62
N PRO A 174 2.89 -4.39 10.09
CA PRO A 174 3.29 -5.57 10.84
C PRO A 174 4.06 -5.23 12.13
N VAL A 175 5.00 -4.31 12.07
CA VAL A 175 5.82 -3.93 13.25
C VAL A 175 4.96 -3.29 14.34
N VAL A 176 4.06 -2.37 14.01
CA VAL A 176 3.20 -1.73 15.00
C VAL A 176 2.20 -2.72 15.60
N VAL A 177 1.53 -3.50 14.73
CA VAL A 177 0.40 -4.34 15.15
C VAL A 177 0.86 -5.62 15.86
N LEU A 178 1.96 -6.21 15.39
CA LEU A 178 2.44 -7.51 15.90
C LEU A 178 3.49 -7.36 17.01
N GLU A 179 4.36 -6.35 16.92
CA GLU A 179 5.38 -6.09 17.95
C GLU A 179 4.94 -5.05 18.99
N GLY A 180 3.79 -4.36 18.78
CA GLY A 180 3.32 -3.32 19.70
C GLY A 180 4.21 -2.08 19.76
N GLN A 181 4.98 -1.80 18.71
CA GLN A 181 5.93 -0.69 18.67
C GLN A 181 5.24 0.68 18.58
N GLY A 182 5.87 1.70 19.17
CA GLY A 182 5.42 3.09 19.05
C GLY A 182 5.75 3.69 17.68
N VAL A 183 5.31 4.94 17.46
CA VAL A 183 5.39 5.66 16.17
C VAL A 183 6.81 5.69 15.58
N ILE A 184 7.78 6.22 16.32
CA ILE A 184 9.16 6.39 15.83
C ILE A 184 9.91 5.05 15.82
N SER A 185 9.71 4.23 16.86
CA SER A 185 10.37 2.93 16.98
C SER A 185 9.95 1.98 15.86
N SER A 186 8.69 2.02 15.42
CA SER A 186 8.21 1.17 14.31
C SER A 186 8.89 1.49 12.98
N ILE A 187 9.11 2.76 12.66
CA ILE A 187 9.81 3.15 11.42
C ILE A 187 11.28 2.72 11.48
N ARG A 188 11.95 2.96 12.61
CA ARG A 188 13.33 2.51 12.82
C ARG A 188 13.44 0.99 12.72
N ARG A 189 12.48 0.28 13.32
CA ARG A 189 12.40 -1.18 13.28
C ARG A 189 12.16 -1.70 11.87
N ALA A 190 11.18 -1.16 11.15
CA ALA A 190 10.92 -1.49 9.76
C ALA A 190 12.16 -1.28 8.87
N TRP A 191 12.85 -0.15 9.03
CA TRP A 191 14.11 0.12 8.34
C TRP A 191 15.20 -0.90 8.68
N SER A 192 15.38 -1.24 9.96
CA SER A 192 16.40 -2.21 10.38
C SER A 192 16.18 -3.61 9.78
N LEU A 193 14.93 -4.04 9.64
CA LEU A 193 14.57 -5.31 9.00
C LEU A 193 14.84 -5.29 7.49
N VAL A 194 14.38 -4.23 6.80
CA VAL A 194 14.56 -4.05 5.36
C VAL A 194 16.03 -3.96 4.97
N ARG A 195 16.81 -3.17 5.71
CA ARG A 195 18.22 -2.90 5.43
C ARG A 195 19.07 -4.16 5.37
N ARG A 196 18.80 -5.13 6.24
CA ARG A 196 19.56 -6.40 6.30
C ARG A 196 19.38 -7.25 5.05
N ARG A 197 18.27 -7.09 4.33
CA ARG A 197 17.94 -7.80 3.10
C ARG A 197 17.37 -6.89 2.01
N PHE A 198 18.04 -5.79 1.80
CA PHE A 198 17.59 -4.66 0.98
C PHE A 198 17.11 -5.08 -0.43
N TRP A 199 17.98 -5.69 -1.23
CA TRP A 199 17.65 -6.05 -2.61
C TRP A 199 16.58 -7.12 -2.75
N PRO A 200 16.58 -8.22 -1.96
CA PRO A 200 15.48 -9.18 -1.98
C PRO A 200 14.12 -8.57 -1.62
N VAL A 201 14.06 -7.67 -0.60
CA VAL A 201 12.82 -6.99 -0.23
C VAL A 201 12.33 -6.11 -1.36
N LEU A 202 13.19 -5.29 -1.96
CA LEU A 202 12.83 -4.46 -3.10
C LEU A 202 12.35 -5.28 -4.29
N GLY A 203 13.03 -6.38 -4.61
CA GLY A 203 12.61 -7.28 -5.68
C GLY A 203 11.21 -7.86 -5.43
N TYR A 204 10.91 -8.26 -4.20
CA TYR A 204 9.58 -8.76 -3.82
C TYR A 204 8.51 -7.68 -3.95
N VAL A 205 8.77 -6.50 -3.43
CA VAL A 205 7.85 -5.37 -3.53
C VAL A 205 7.64 -4.95 -4.98
N PHE A 206 8.69 -4.97 -5.80
CA PHE A 206 8.59 -4.67 -7.23
C PHE A 206 7.65 -5.64 -7.96
N VAL A 207 7.73 -6.94 -7.66
CA VAL A 207 6.79 -7.93 -8.21
C VAL A 207 5.36 -7.63 -7.78
N LEU A 208 5.13 -7.31 -6.50
CA LEU A 208 3.80 -6.91 -6.03
C LEU A 208 3.30 -5.64 -6.72
N TYR A 209 4.18 -4.70 -7.02
CA TYR A 209 3.83 -3.49 -7.77
C TYR A 209 3.36 -3.80 -9.21
N ILE A 210 4.02 -4.75 -9.88
CA ILE A 210 3.57 -5.23 -11.20
C ILE A 210 2.17 -5.86 -11.09
N PHE A 211 1.91 -6.69 -10.08
CA PHE A 211 0.57 -7.23 -9.82
C PHE A 211 -0.44 -6.14 -9.54
N SER A 212 -0.09 -5.11 -8.78
CA SER A 212 -0.94 -3.94 -8.55
C SER A 212 -1.28 -3.22 -9.85
N MET A 213 -0.28 -3.01 -10.69
CA MET A 213 -0.48 -2.36 -11.99
C MET A 213 -1.44 -3.16 -12.88
N LEU A 214 -1.30 -4.48 -12.91
CA LEU A 214 -2.15 -5.34 -13.73
C LEU A 214 -3.58 -5.46 -13.18
N ILE A 215 -3.75 -5.62 -11.86
CA ILE A 215 -5.06 -5.94 -11.24
C ILE A 215 -5.84 -4.68 -10.88
N VAL A 216 -5.17 -3.59 -10.48
CA VAL A 216 -5.84 -2.35 -10.04
C VAL A 216 -5.85 -1.32 -11.17
N THR A 217 -4.70 -1.02 -11.75
CA THR A 217 -4.59 0.04 -12.76
C THR A 217 -5.08 -0.42 -14.14
N GLY A 218 -4.78 -1.66 -14.54
CA GLY A 218 -5.13 -2.21 -15.86
C GLY A 218 -6.62 -2.15 -16.17
N PRO A 219 -7.52 -2.68 -15.33
CA PRO A 219 -8.98 -2.60 -15.56
C PRO A 219 -9.48 -1.15 -15.64
N GLY A 220 -8.92 -0.25 -14.82
CA GLY A 220 -9.24 1.18 -14.87
C GLY A 220 -8.85 1.84 -16.19
N LEU A 221 -7.68 1.51 -16.74
CA LEU A 221 -7.24 2.02 -18.05
C LEU A 221 -8.11 1.50 -19.19
N ILE A 222 -8.44 0.21 -19.17
CA ILE A 222 -9.34 -0.41 -20.18
C ILE A 222 -10.71 0.26 -20.09
N MET A 223 -11.28 0.42 -18.90
CA MET A 223 -12.56 1.09 -18.71
C MET A 223 -12.51 2.53 -19.22
N ASN A 224 -11.42 3.28 -18.93
CA ASN A 224 -11.23 4.63 -19.45
C ASN A 224 -11.23 4.67 -20.99
N ALA A 225 -10.53 3.76 -21.64
CA ALA A 225 -10.45 3.69 -23.11
C ALA A 225 -11.84 3.36 -23.72
N VAL A 226 -12.56 2.39 -23.15
CA VAL A 226 -13.92 2.04 -23.59
C VAL A 226 -14.89 3.21 -23.42
N LEU A 227 -14.88 3.86 -22.27
CA LEU A 227 -15.78 4.97 -21.98
C LEU A 227 -15.43 6.23 -22.79
N ALA A 228 -14.16 6.47 -23.12
CA ALA A 228 -13.76 7.59 -23.98
C ALA A 228 -14.35 7.45 -25.39
N GLY A 229 -14.43 6.22 -25.92
CA GLY A 229 -15.10 5.95 -27.19
C GLY A 229 -16.63 6.06 -27.13
N ALA A 230 -17.21 5.81 -25.96
CA ALA A 230 -18.66 5.82 -25.76
C ALA A 230 -19.23 7.21 -25.38
N LEU A 231 -18.39 8.19 -24.99
CA LEU A 231 -18.86 9.51 -24.55
C LEU A 231 -19.62 10.28 -25.62
N GLY A 232 -19.35 10.04 -26.90
CA GLY A 232 -20.09 10.64 -28.02
C GLY A 232 -21.53 10.11 -28.20
N VAL A 233 -21.93 9.09 -27.44
CA VAL A 233 -23.30 8.52 -27.47
C VAL A 233 -24.25 9.26 -26.52
N PHE A 234 -23.70 9.99 -25.56
CA PHE A 234 -24.52 10.74 -24.59
C PHE A 234 -24.89 12.13 -25.16
N GLU A 235 -26.18 12.44 -25.20
CA GLU A 235 -26.68 13.73 -25.64
C GLU A 235 -26.24 14.86 -24.70
N ASP A 236 -26.14 14.59 -23.41
CA ASP A 236 -25.65 15.53 -22.38
C ASP A 236 -24.27 15.12 -21.90
N PRO A 237 -23.22 15.94 -22.10
CA PRO A 237 -21.86 15.69 -21.67
C PRO A 237 -21.74 15.44 -20.16
N THR A 238 -22.53 16.16 -19.34
CA THR A 238 -22.49 16.03 -17.87
C THR A 238 -22.96 14.67 -17.39
N SER A 239 -24.07 14.18 -17.96
CA SER A 239 -24.58 12.84 -17.68
C SER A 239 -23.55 11.76 -18.05
N GLY A 240 -22.87 11.93 -19.18
CA GLY A 240 -21.80 11.04 -19.62
C GLY A 240 -20.63 11.01 -18.61
N LEU A 241 -20.20 12.17 -18.11
CA LEU A 241 -19.13 12.27 -17.12
C LEU A 241 -19.51 11.63 -15.77
N VAL A 242 -20.74 11.82 -15.31
CA VAL A 242 -21.25 11.22 -14.06
C VAL A 242 -21.27 9.69 -14.16
N ILE A 243 -21.83 9.14 -15.24
CA ILE A 243 -21.88 7.70 -15.49
C ILE A 243 -20.44 7.12 -15.54
N ARG A 244 -19.54 7.79 -16.24
CA ARG A 244 -18.12 7.43 -16.30
C ARG A 244 -17.52 7.37 -14.90
N THR A 245 -17.72 8.39 -14.07
CA THR A 245 -17.19 8.44 -12.71
C THR A 245 -17.68 7.29 -11.85
N ILE A 246 -18.99 6.96 -11.94
CA ILE A 246 -19.57 5.83 -11.19
C ILE A 246 -18.97 4.50 -11.65
N LEU A 247 -18.91 4.26 -12.95
CA LEU A 247 -18.38 3.00 -13.50
C LEU A 247 -16.90 2.81 -13.17
N GLN A 248 -16.09 3.86 -13.29
CA GLN A 248 -14.68 3.82 -12.89
C GLN A 248 -14.51 3.53 -11.40
N SER A 249 -15.33 4.16 -10.56
CA SER A 249 -15.32 3.93 -9.11
C SER A 249 -15.68 2.49 -8.75
N LEU A 250 -16.65 1.89 -9.44
CA LEU A 250 -17.02 0.50 -9.23
C LEU A 250 -15.89 -0.47 -9.65
N VAL A 251 -15.26 -0.24 -10.80
CA VAL A 251 -14.10 -1.03 -11.23
C VAL A 251 -12.96 -0.92 -10.24
N GLN A 252 -12.67 0.29 -9.77
CA GLN A 252 -11.65 0.53 -8.75
C GLN A 252 -11.98 -0.18 -7.43
N LEU A 253 -13.23 -0.12 -6.98
CA LEU A 253 -13.70 -0.82 -5.77
C LEU A 253 -13.43 -2.31 -5.86
N ILE A 254 -13.89 -2.96 -6.95
CA ILE A 254 -13.69 -4.39 -7.14
C ILE A 254 -12.20 -4.74 -7.17
N SER A 255 -11.41 -3.99 -7.93
CA SER A 255 -9.97 -4.19 -8.05
C SER A 255 -9.25 -4.08 -6.70
N ILE A 256 -9.59 -3.09 -5.88
CA ILE A 256 -9.01 -2.91 -4.56
C ILE A 256 -9.46 -4.02 -3.60
N LEU A 257 -10.72 -4.38 -3.59
CA LEU A 257 -11.22 -5.46 -2.72
C LEU A 257 -10.54 -6.81 -3.03
N LEU A 258 -10.17 -7.05 -4.27
CA LEU A 258 -9.45 -8.26 -4.67
C LEU A 258 -7.95 -8.17 -4.37
N TYR A 259 -7.32 -7.05 -4.67
CA TYR A 259 -5.87 -6.94 -4.62
C TYR A 259 -5.33 -6.57 -3.23
N TYR A 260 -5.98 -5.63 -2.54
CA TYR A 260 -5.45 -5.09 -1.27
C TYR A 260 -5.25 -6.15 -0.18
N PRO A 261 -6.18 -7.11 0.03
CA PRO A 261 -5.96 -8.17 1.01
C PRO A 261 -4.80 -9.11 0.62
N LEU A 262 -4.63 -9.40 -0.67
CA LEU A 262 -3.51 -10.18 -1.16
C LEU A 262 -2.17 -9.47 -0.92
N GLN A 263 -2.13 -8.17 -1.19
CA GLN A 263 -0.94 -7.34 -0.96
C GLN A 263 -0.56 -7.30 0.52
N MET A 264 -1.53 -7.14 1.42
CA MET A 264 -1.28 -7.14 2.86
C MET A 264 -0.83 -8.52 3.37
N ALA A 265 -1.39 -9.60 2.83
CA ALA A 265 -0.92 -10.95 3.12
C ALA A 265 0.55 -11.12 2.70
N ALA A 266 0.90 -10.66 1.51
CA ALA A 266 2.26 -10.69 1.01
C ALA A 266 3.23 -9.87 1.88
N PHE A 267 2.85 -8.66 2.30
CA PHE A 267 3.68 -7.84 3.19
C PHE A 267 3.85 -8.44 4.59
N THR A 268 2.82 -9.04 5.13
CA THR A 268 2.91 -9.70 6.43
C THR A 268 3.81 -10.93 6.36
N LEU A 269 3.75 -11.71 5.27
CA LEU A 269 4.61 -12.88 5.09
C LEU A 269 6.08 -12.51 4.90
N ILE A 270 6.40 -11.45 4.15
CA ILE A 270 7.79 -10.99 4.03
C ILE A 270 8.33 -10.47 5.36
N TYR A 271 7.49 -9.85 6.19
CA TYR A 271 7.86 -9.46 7.55
C TYR A 271 8.26 -10.70 8.38
N PHE A 272 7.48 -11.79 8.33
CA PHE A 272 7.84 -13.04 9.02
C PHE A 272 9.11 -13.65 8.45
N ASP A 273 9.29 -13.71 7.13
CA ASP A 273 10.53 -14.22 6.52
C ASP A 273 11.76 -13.40 6.94
N LEU A 274 11.64 -12.09 7.03
CA LEU A 274 12.70 -11.24 7.53
C LEU A 274 13.05 -11.56 9.00
N ARG A 275 12.06 -11.73 9.86
CA ARG A 275 12.29 -12.10 11.27
C ARG A 275 12.92 -13.49 11.43
N VAL A 276 12.44 -14.46 10.66
CA VAL A 276 13.02 -15.82 10.66
C VAL A 276 14.49 -15.75 10.26
N ARG A 277 14.83 -15.05 9.19
CA ARG A 277 16.21 -14.98 8.68
C ARG A 277 17.16 -14.13 9.50
N THR A 278 16.66 -13.08 10.13
CA THR A 278 17.52 -12.11 10.82
C THR A 278 17.55 -12.28 12.32
N GLU A 279 16.55 -12.92 12.89
CA GLU A 279 16.34 -13.00 14.34
C GLU A 279 16.10 -14.42 14.86
N GLY A 280 16.00 -15.42 13.98
CA GLY A 280 15.72 -16.80 14.40
C GLY A 280 14.33 -16.95 15.02
N PHE A 281 13.35 -16.24 14.50
CA PHE A 281 11.96 -16.23 15.00
C PHE A 281 11.33 -17.63 15.01
N ASP A 282 11.70 -18.48 14.07
CA ASP A 282 11.33 -19.90 14.00
C ASP A 282 11.82 -20.67 15.24
N ILE A 283 13.05 -20.44 15.67
CA ILE A 283 13.64 -21.06 16.86
C ILE A 283 12.92 -20.56 18.12
N ALA A 284 12.64 -19.24 18.20
CA ALA A 284 11.93 -18.69 19.34
C ALA A 284 10.51 -19.26 19.49
N LEU A 285 9.81 -19.54 18.40
CA LEU A 285 8.50 -20.20 18.44
C LEU A 285 8.57 -21.67 18.87
N LEU A 286 9.65 -22.38 18.57
CA LEU A 286 9.82 -23.78 19.00
C LEU A 286 10.07 -23.91 20.51
N THR A 287 10.50 -22.85 21.18
CA THR A 287 10.75 -22.85 22.64
C THR A 287 9.51 -22.60 23.47
N VAL A 288 8.38 -22.26 22.83
CA VAL A 288 7.15 -21.85 23.51
C VAL A 288 6.00 -22.81 23.17
N ASP A 289 5.11 -23.02 24.12
CA ASP A 289 3.89 -23.78 23.85
C ASP A 289 2.98 -22.96 22.92
N VAL A 290 2.90 -23.40 21.66
CA VAL A 290 2.11 -22.75 20.58
C VAL A 290 0.60 -22.89 20.84
N SER A 291 0.17 -23.72 21.78
CA SER A 291 -1.25 -23.82 22.15
C SER A 291 -1.73 -22.61 22.96
N ASP A 292 -0.82 -21.89 23.63
CA ASP A 292 -1.15 -20.69 24.41
C ASP A 292 -0.89 -19.41 23.61
N GLN A 293 -1.96 -18.66 23.37
CA GLN A 293 -1.94 -17.37 22.66
C GLN A 293 -1.02 -16.34 23.31
N ALA A 294 -1.03 -16.28 24.66
CA ALA A 294 -0.23 -15.30 25.40
C ALA A 294 1.27 -15.50 25.15
N ASN A 295 1.70 -16.73 25.02
CA ASN A 295 3.08 -17.08 24.73
C ASN A 295 3.50 -16.63 23.33
N ILE A 296 2.65 -16.85 22.32
CA ILE A 296 2.91 -16.40 20.95
C ILE A 296 2.97 -14.87 20.88
N ASP A 297 2.04 -14.18 21.52
CA ASP A 297 2.02 -12.71 21.54
C ASP A 297 3.26 -12.16 22.27
N GLN A 298 3.75 -12.81 23.31
CA GLN A 298 5.03 -12.44 23.97
C GLN A 298 6.23 -12.61 23.04
N VAL A 299 6.34 -13.75 22.33
CA VAL A 299 7.42 -13.97 21.36
C VAL A 299 7.33 -12.99 20.19
N MET A 300 6.11 -12.64 19.76
CA MET A 300 5.91 -11.65 18.72
C MET A 300 6.34 -10.25 19.17
N ALA A 301 5.99 -9.86 20.39
CA ALA A 301 6.33 -8.56 20.97
C ALA A 301 7.79 -8.46 21.44
N ALA A 302 8.49 -9.59 21.64
CA ALA A 302 9.88 -9.58 22.06
C ALA A 302 10.76 -8.92 20.98
N PRO A 303 11.36 -7.76 21.24
CA PRO A 303 12.28 -7.17 20.29
C PRO A 303 13.53 -8.01 20.21
N ALA A 304 14.02 -8.25 18.99
CA ALA A 304 15.40 -8.73 18.85
C ALA A 304 16.34 -7.73 19.53
N ALA A 305 17.42 -8.24 20.12
CA ALA A 305 18.43 -7.42 20.76
C ALA A 305 18.80 -6.24 19.85
N VAL A 306 18.54 -5.03 20.33
CA VAL A 306 18.83 -3.80 19.60
C VAL A 306 20.35 -3.72 19.49
N THR A 307 20.89 -4.13 18.37
CA THR A 307 22.25 -3.78 18.01
C THR A 307 22.28 -2.26 17.82
N ASN A 308 23.23 -1.58 18.48
CA ASN A 308 23.49 -0.14 18.34
C ASN A 308 24.01 0.17 16.92
N GLU A 309 23.23 -0.18 15.91
CA GLU A 309 23.56 0.06 14.51
C GLU A 309 23.28 1.53 14.17
N ARG A 310 24.20 2.15 13.44
CA ARG A 310 23.98 3.50 12.89
C ARG A 310 22.72 3.46 12.01
N LEU A 311 21.87 4.49 12.10
CA LEU A 311 20.64 4.60 11.32
C LEU A 311 20.89 4.50 9.82
N ILE A 312 22.00 5.07 9.34
CA ILE A 312 22.43 5.03 7.93
C ILE A 312 23.91 4.67 7.90
N ALA A 313 24.26 3.66 7.11
CA ALA A 313 25.65 3.31 6.79
C ALA A 313 26.03 3.80 5.40
N GLY A 314 27.34 3.83 5.09
CA GLY A 314 27.82 4.23 3.77
C GLY A 314 27.28 3.33 2.63
N SER A 315 27.07 2.04 2.90
CA SER A 315 26.42 1.09 1.97
C SER A 315 24.99 1.49 1.61
N ASP A 316 24.24 2.09 2.55
CA ASP A 316 22.85 2.50 2.30
C ASP A 316 22.80 3.68 1.33
N VAL A 317 23.76 4.62 1.48
CA VAL A 317 23.90 5.75 0.54
C VAL A 317 24.17 5.26 -0.88
N GLY A 318 25.04 4.24 -1.04
CA GLY A 318 25.29 3.60 -2.32
C GLY A 318 24.03 2.97 -2.92
N ASN A 319 23.24 2.26 -2.10
CA ASN A 319 21.97 1.68 -2.52
C ASN A 319 20.96 2.74 -2.96
N PHE A 320 20.85 3.85 -2.24
CA PHE A 320 19.96 4.97 -2.62
C PHE A 320 20.40 5.61 -3.93
N ALA A 321 21.71 5.78 -4.15
CA ALA A 321 22.23 6.31 -5.39
C ALA A 321 21.92 5.39 -6.59
N ILE A 322 22.12 4.08 -6.45
CA ILE A 322 21.78 3.09 -7.48
C ILE A 322 20.31 3.14 -7.84
N LEU A 323 19.43 3.20 -6.83
CA LEU A 323 17.98 3.30 -7.05
C LEU A 323 17.58 4.61 -7.74
N THR A 324 18.20 5.72 -7.36
CA THR A 324 17.96 7.00 -8.01
C THR A 324 18.37 6.94 -9.49
N LEU A 325 19.54 6.42 -9.79
CA LEU A 325 20.01 6.27 -11.17
C LEU A 325 19.11 5.33 -11.98
N ALA A 326 18.68 4.22 -11.39
CA ALA A 326 17.75 3.30 -12.04
C ALA A 326 16.39 3.97 -12.33
N ALA A 327 15.82 4.71 -11.37
CA ALA A 327 14.54 5.41 -11.53
C ALA A 327 14.63 6.51 -12.60
N VAL A 328 15.71 7.30 -12.58
CA VAL A 328 15.97 8.33 -13.61
C VAL A 328 16.19 7.68 -14.99
N GLY A 329 16.92 6.58 -15.06
CA GLY A 329 17.13 5.85 -16.31
C GLY A 329 15.80 5.32 -16.90
N ILE A 330 14.94 4.75 -16.08
CA ILE A 330 13.61 4.30 -16.48
C ILE A 330 12.77 5.48 -16.95
N TYR A 331 12.78 6.60 -16.24
CA TYR A 331 12.05 7.81 -16.61
C TYR A 331 12.51 8.37 -17.97
N ILE A 332 13.83 8.49 -18.19
CA ILE A 332 14.40 8.93 -19.47
C ILE A 332 14.00 7.97 -20.59
N PHE A 333 14.06 6.65 -20.36
CA PHE A 333 13.65 5.64 -21.32
C PHE A 333 12.18 5.80 -21.75
N PHE A 334 11.26 5.97 -20.80
CA PHE A 334 9.84 6.19 -21.11
C PHE A 334 9.59 7.50 -21.86
N ILE A 335 10.24 8.60 -21.46
CA ILE A 335 10.14 9.87 -22.20
C ILE A 335 10.64 9.70 -23.64
N SER A 336 11.76 9.01 -23.82
CA SER A 336 12.34 8.76 -25.16
C SER A 336 11.37 7.96 -26.05
N ILE A 337 10.65 6.97 -25.50
CA ILE A 337 9.62 6.24 -26.24
C ILE A 337 8.44 7.15 -26.60
N ILE A 338 7.93 7.95 -25.65
CA ILE A 338 6.81 8.86 -25.89
C ILE A 338 7.19 9.90 -26.94
N MET A 339 8.34 10.53 -26.79
CA MET A 339 8.81 11.52 -27.75
C MET A 339 9.09 10.89 -29.13
N GLY A 340 9.72 9.73 -29.16
CA GLY A 340 9.92 8.97 -30.40
C GLY A 340 8.60 8.62 -31.09
N GLY A 341 7.60 8.18 -30.33
CA GLY A 341 6.24 7.93 -30.85
C GLY A 341 5.59 9.18 -31.43
N VAL A 342 5.67 10.31 -30.72
CA VAL A 342 5.13 11.59 -31.20
C VAL A 342 5.80 12.07 -32.50
N PHE A 343 7.11 11.85 -32.66
CA PHE A 343 7.85 12.23 -33.88
C PHE A 343 7.63 11.25 -35.04
N LEU A 344 7.42 9.95 -34.76
CA LEU A 344 7.25 8.93 -35.80
C LEU A 344 5.82 8.78 -36.31
N LEU A 345 4.79 9.05 -35.46
CA LEU A 345 3.38 8.99 -35.85
C LEU A 345 3.01 9.84 -37.08
N PRO A 346 3.47 11.11 -37.21
CA PRO A 346 3.15 11.92 -38.41
C PRO A 346 3.81 11.39 -39.69
N SER A 347 4.92 10.63 -39.58
CA SER A 347 5.62 10.05 -40.74
C SER A 347 5.00 8.73 -41.22
N LEU A 348 4.19 8.06 -40.36
CA LEU A 348 3.48 6.82 -40.70
C LEU A 348 2.06 7.06 -41.25
N ILE A 349 1.55 8.29 -41.13
CA ILE A 349 0.20 8.70 -41.61
C ILE A 349 0.29 9.45 -42.97
N ARG A 350 1.47 9.71 -43.48
CA ARG A 350 1.74 10.16 -44.85
C ARG A 350 2.04 8.97 -45.74
#